data_6b3cd2a17b0ff3a95031ce5e84cd44e1
#
_entry.id   6b3cd2a17b0ff3a95031ce5e84cd44e1
#
_cell.length_a   1.000
_cell.length_b   1.000
_cell.length_c   1.000
_cell.angle_alpha   90.00
_cell.angle_beta   90.00
_cell.angle_gamma   90.00
#
_symmetry.space_group_name_H-M   'P 1'
#
loop_
_entity.id
_entity.type
_entity.pdbx_description
1 polymer ?
#
loop_
_entity_poly.entity_id
_entity_poly.type
_entity_poly.pdbx_seq_one_letter_code
_entity_poly.pdbx_strand_id
1 'polypeptide(L)'
;MIDELRTRIEELRADTRPLEPDSDARRDLGEQTLAHVLAFLDGIEAAPSLRPATEVFSERLDPEFTEEGRDPASVLDYIGTCIERPGIATTSPRFMGYIPGGGLFHSALGDMLAAASNKYSGFAPAAPGAVRIENACTAWLASVIGYPAESAGTLTSGGSMANLTAIVTARDARDADGGGAVYVTRFAHHCIDKALHIAGRGRAPKRMIATDDSYRMSVEALEQALDEDRRNSVRPWLVVASAGTVDTGAIDPLPEIAELCRRYGAWFHVDGAYGGLFALGDRGLVKGIEQADSVALDPHKTLFLPYGTGVALVRDGRHLLDAFSASADYIEPFAETDVGPSPADLSPELTRHFRALRLWLPLQVAGIAAFRAAQAEKLALARYFHARLSGIGGWDAGPPPDLSVVAFRYLPKSGDSDEFNERLIKHVQQEGRVMLSGTRIDGTFYLRCAILCFRTHLEHVDEAIDALVRGVEALGG
;
A
#
# COMPACT_ATOMS: atom_id res chain seq x y z
N MET A 1 -27.88 -43.99 24.23
CA MET A 1 -26.61 -43.33 23.82
C MET A 1 -26.65 -42.94 22.35
N ILE A 2 -26.76 -43.85 21.36
CA ILE A 2 -26.75 -43.43 19.91
C ILE A 2 -28.01 -42.60 19.58
N ASP A 3 -29.19 -43.02 20.01
CA ASP A 3 -30.44 -42.32 19.76
C ASP A 3 -30.50 -40.96 20.48
N GLU A 4 -30.00 -40.90 21.69
CA GLU A 4 -29.87 -39.63 22.44
C GLU A 4 -28.90 -38.66 21.74
N LEU A 5 -27.78 -39.17 21.20
CA LEU A 5 -26.85 -38.35 20.41
C LEU A 5 -27.52 -37.85 19.11
N ARG A 6 -28.31 -38.68 18.43
CA ARG A 6 -29.08 -38.27 17.24
C ARG A 6 -30.04 -37.15 17.55
N THR A 7 -30.86 -37.31 18.58
CA THR A 7 -31.81 -36.28 19.02
C THR A 7 -31.06 -34.95 19.33
N ARG A 8 -29.97 -35.06 20.10
CA ARG A 8 -29.16 -33.89 20.44
C ARG A 8 -28.52 -33.21 19.22
N ILE A 9 -28.06 -33.99 18.23
CA ILE A 9 -27.51 -33.45 16.96
C ILE A 9 -28.60 -32.70 16.16
N GLU A 10 -29.80 -33.23 16.11
CA GLU A 10 -30.95 -32.61 15.43
C GLU A 10 -31.38 -31.30 16.09
N GLU A 11 -31.44 -31.26 17.44
CA GLU A 11 -31.66 -30.02 18.20
C GLU A 11 -30.59 -28.96 17.88
N LEU A 12 -29.31 -29.30 18.02
CA LEU A 12 -28.20 -28.38 17.74
C LEU A 12 -28.21 -27.90 16.28
N ARG A 13 -28.59 -28.78 15.34
CA ARG A 13 -28.74 -28.38 13.93
C ARG A 13 -29.83 -27.32 13.74
N ALA A 14 -30.91 -27.40 14.51
CA ALA A 14 -31.96 -26.37 14.45
C ALA A 14 -31.40 -25.01 14.93
N ASP A 15 -30.60 -25.01 15.99
CA ASP A 15 -30.00 -23.82 16.58
C ASP A 15 -28.94 -23.16 15.65
N THR A 16 -28.31 -23.95 14.75
CA THR A 16 -27.31 -23.45 13.79
C THR A 16 -27.89 -22.76 12.54
N ARG A 17 -29.22 -22.82 12.32
CA ARG A 17 -29.88 -22.24 11.13
C ARG A 17 -29.54 -20.78 10.83
N PRO A 18 -29.39 -19.88 11.82
CA PRO A 18 -29.00 -18.49 11.55
C PRO A 18 -27.66 -18.33 10.85
N LEU A 19 -26.75 -19.32 10.93
CA LEU A 19 -25.44 -19.27 10.27
C LEU A 19 -25.52 -19.52 8.76
N GLU A 20 -26.59 -20.17 8.27
CA GLU A 20 -26.81 -20.47 6.86
C GLU A 20 -28.23 -20.06 6.46
N PRO A 21 -28.45 -18.77 6.13
CA PRO A 21 -29.75 -18.26 5.70
C PRO A 21 -30.26 -18.97 4.46
N ASP A 22 -31.54 -19.12 4.30
CA ASP A 22 -32.14 -19.64 3.07
C ASP A 22 -31.98 -18.70 1.88
N SER A 23 -32.46 -19.14 0.70
CA SER A 23 -32.27 -18.38 -0.55
C SER A 23 -32.90 -17.01 -0.52
N ASP A 24 -34.08 -16.87 0.11
CA ASP A 24 -34.81 -15.60 0.15
C ASP A 24 -34.17 -14.65 1.15
N ALA A 25 -33.81 -15.12 2.34
CA ALA A 25 -33.10 -14.36 3.35
C ALA A 25 -31.69 -13.91 2.85
N ARG A 26 -30.98 -14.77 2.10
CA ARG A 26 -29.69 -14.38 1.47
C ARG A 26 -29.89 -13.28 0.43
N ARG A 27 -30.95 -13.35 -0.38
CA ARG A 27 -31.27 -12.34 -1.37
C ARG A 27 -31.57 -11.01 -0.70
N ASP A 28 -32.46 -11.00 0.27
CA ASP A 28 -32.86 -9.79 0.99
C ASP A 28 -31.69 -9.11 1.67
N LEU A 29 -30.85 -9.85 2.38
CA LEU A 29 -29.64 -9.33 3.02
C LEU A 29 -28.64 -8.79 1.98
N GLY A 30 -28.46 -9.51 0.86
CA GLY A 30 -27.59 -9.11 -0.24
C GLY A 30 -28.05 -7.80 -0.89
N GLU A 31 -29.35 -7.64 -1.15
CA GLU A 31 -29.94 -6.44 -1.72
C GLU A 31 -29.83 -5.23 -0.78
N GLN A 32 -30.10 -5.41 0.52
CA GLN A 32 -29.92 -4.36 1.52
C GLN A 32 -28.45 -3.92 1.62
N THR A 33 -27.52 -4.88 1.67
CA THR A 33 -26.08 -4.57 1.74
C THR A 33 -25.59 -3.85 0.48
N LEU A 34 -26.00 -4.31 -0.71
CA LEU A 34 -25.65 -3.64 -1.96
C LEU A 34 -26.22 -2.23 -2.06
N ALA A 35 -27.47 -2.04 -1.64
CA ALA A 35 -28.10 -0.71 -1.60
C ALA A 35 -27.35 0.25 -0.67
N HIS A 36 -26.91 -0.23 0.51
CA HIS A 36 -26.08 0.54 1.43
C HIS A 36 -24.74 0.94 0.79
N VAL A 37 -24.03 -0.01 0.16
CA VAL A 37 -22.75 0.25 -0.51
C VAL A 37 -22.91 1.27 -1.65
N LEU A 38 -23.95 1.16 -2.47
CA LEU A 38 -24.20 2.08 -3.58
C LEU A 38 -24.52 3.49 -3.04
N ALA A 39 -25.36 3.61 -2.01
CA ALA A 39 -25.65 4.90 -1.37
C ALA A 39 -24.40 5.55 -0.78
N PHE A 40 -23.51 4.77 -0.16
CA PHE A 40 -22.21 5.27 0.31
C PHE A 40 -21.36 5.81 -0.85
N LEU A 41 -21.24 5.06 -1.96
CA LEU A 41 -20.44 5.45 -3.12
C LEU A 41 -21.02 6.71 -3.81
N ASP A 42 -22.33 6.80 -3.96
CA ASP A 42 -23.01 7.96 -4.55
C ASP A 42 -22.82 9.21 -3.68
N GLY A 43 -22.66 9.05 -2.38
CA GLY A 43 -22.45 10.14 -1.43
C GLY A 43 -21.00 10.66 -1.33
N ILE A 44 -20.00 9.97 -1.91
CA ILE A 44 -18.58 10.29 -1.71
C ILE A 44 -18.21 11.72 -2.14
N GLU A 45 -18.75 12.20 -3.27
CA GLU A 45 -18.42 13.52 -3.82
C GLU A 45 -18.87 14.67 -2.90
N ALA A 46 -20.01 14.52 -2.25
CA ALA A 46 -20.56 15.52 -1.34
C ALA A 46 -19.98 15.41 0.09
N ALA A 47 -19.41 14.26 0.46
CA ALA A 47 -18.94 14.00 1.81
C ALA A 47 -17.67 14.81 2.14
N PRO A 48 -17.52 15.29 3.38
CA PRO A 48 -16.26 15.85 3.86
C PRO A 48 -15.17 14.78 3.88
N SER A 49 -13.92 15.19 3.61
CA SER A 49 -12.77 14.28 3.61
C SER A 49 -12.27 13.93 5.02
N LEU A 50 -12.64 14.75 6.02
CA LEU A 50 -12.35 14.53 7.44
C LEU A 50 -13.57 14.90 8.29
N ARG A 51 -13.96 14.00 9.17
CA ARG A 51 -14.94 14.27 10.24
C ARG A 51 -14.31 13.95 11.59
N PRO A 52 -14.18 14.93 12.50
CA PRO A 52 -13.65 14.67 13.82
C PRO A 52 -14.45 13.58 14.54
N ALA A 53 -13.74 12.64 15.15
CA ALA A 53 -14.37 11.56 15.90
C ALA A 53 -15.28 12.05 17.04
N THR A 54 -14.96 13.20 17.64
CA THR A 54 -15.71 13.82 18.74
C THR A 54 -17.14 14.21 18.37
N GLU A 55 -17.45 14.41 17.08
CA GLU A 55 -18.79 14.76 16.63
C GLU A 55 -19.74 13.55 16.53
N VAL A 56 -19.19 12.34 16.40
CA VAL A 56 -19.94 11.13 16.12
C VAL A 56 -20.00 10.18 17.31
N PHE A 57 -19.07 10.31 18.23
CA PHE A 57 -18.81 9.31 19.28
C PHE A 57 -19.48 9.54 20.62
N SER A 58 -20.47 10.43 20.73
CA SER A 58 -21.03 10.73 22.04
C SER A 58 -21.90 9.64 22.68
N GLU A 59 -22.47 8.69 21.91
CA GLU A 59 -23.46 7.76 22.48
C GLU A 59 -23.54 6.31 21.94
N ARG A 60 -22.76 5.90 20.90
CA ARG A 60 -22.98 4.60 20.23
C ARG A 60 -21.75 3.77 19.89
N LEU A 61 -20.65 3.88 20.63
CA LEU A 61 -19.34 3.37 20.16
C LEU A 61 -18.99 1.94 20.49
N ASP A 62 -19.61 1.34 21.48
CA ASP A 62 -19.21 0.00 21.86
C ASP A 62 -19.92 -1.05 21.00
N PRO A 63 -19.19 -1.76 20.11
CA PRO A 63 -19.77 -2.88 19.40
C PRO A 63 -20.06 -4.00 20.39
N GLU A 64 -21.31 -4.11 20.80
CA GLU A 64 -21.75 -5.19 21.68
C GLU A 64 -21.89 -6.51 20.89
N PHE A 65 -21.35 -7.59 21.46
CA PHE A 65 -21.59 -8.94 21.02
C PHE A 65 -22.78 -9.49 21.81
N THR A 66 -23.86 -9.83 21.12
CA THR A 66 -25.13 -10.26 21.73
C THR A 66 -25.34 -11.75 21.50
N GLU A 67 -26.02 -12.44 22.44
CA GLU A 67 -26.40 -13.86 22.27
C GLU A 67 -27.40 -14.02 21.10
N GLU A 68 -28.30 -13.07 20.94
CA GLU A 68 -29.27 -13.09 19.84
C GLU A 68 -28.80 -12.21 18.67
N GLY A 69 -29.13 -12.64 17.46
CA GLY A 69 -28.87 -11.86 16.25
C GLY A 69 -29.65 -10.53 16.24
N ARG A 70 -29.10 -9.53 15.59
CA ARG A 70 -29.72 -8.21 15.40
C ARG A 70 -30.36 -8.10 14.03
N ASP A 71 -31.33 -7.18 13.92
CA ASP A 71 -31.91 -6.83 12.64
C ASP A 71 -30.84 -6.27 11.68
N PRO A 72 -30.72 -6.81 10.43
CA PRO A 72 -29.70 -6.39 9.47
C PRO A 72 -29.72 -4.89 9.16
N ALA A 73 -30.88 -4.25 9.06
CA ALA A 73 -30.98 -2.83 8.79
C ALA A 73 -30.37 -1.99 9.92
N SER A 74 -30.56 -2.42 11.18
CA SER A 74 -29.94 -1.76 12.34
C SER A 74 -28.42 -1.90 12.36
N VAL A 75 -27.89 -3.04 11.89
CA VAL A 75 -26.44 -3.28 11.77
C VAL A 75 -25.85 -2.43 10.66
N LEU A 76 -26.52 -2.32 9.51
CA LEU A 76 -26.07 -1.46 8.40
C LEU A 76 -26.09 0.03 8.79
N ASP A 77 -27.11 0.48 9.53
CA ASP A 77 -27.17 1.86 10.08
C ASP A 77 -25.99 2.12 11.03
N TYR A 78 -25.66 1.15 11.89
CA TYR A 78 -24.50 1.24 12.76
C TYR A 78 -23.19 1.34 11.94
N ILE A 79 -23.02 0.53 10.90
CA ILE A 79 -21.84 0.57 10.01
C ILE A 79 -21.73 1.96 9.38
N GLY A 80 -22.80 2.48 8.78
CA GLY A 80 -22.82 3.78 8.14
C GLY A 80 -22.50 4.92 9.10
N THR A 81 -23.07 4.86 10.31
CA THR A 81 -22.97 5.95 11.30
C THR A 81 -21.66 5.89 12.09
N CYS A 82 -21.25 4.71 12.55
CA CYS A 82 -20.15 4.57 13.50
C CYS A 82 -18.82 4.15 12.87
N ILE A 83 -18.83 3.59 11.65
CA ILE A 83 -17.62 3.10 10.98
C ILE A 83 -17.27 3.94 9.75
N GLU A 84 -18.23 4.20 8.85
CA GLU A 84 -17.95 4.85 7.57
C GLU A 84 -17.84 6.37 7.67
N ARG A 85 -18.65 7.00 8.54
CA ARG A 85 -18.67 8.47 8.66
C ARG A 85 -17.51 9.07 9.44
N PRO A 86 -17.05 8.51 10.58
CA PRO A 86 -16.02 9.14 11.40
C PRO A 86 -14.61 9.03 10.80
N GLY A 87 -13.78 10.03 11.10
CA GLY A 87 -12.37 10.02 10.72
C GLY A 87 -12.14 10.48 9.28
N ILE A 88 -11.12 9.93 8.65
CA ILE A 88 -10.70 10.29 7.29
C ILE A 88 -11.48 9.45 6.28
N ALA A 89 -12.16 10.12 5.35
CA ALA A 89 -12.81 9.47 4.20
C ALA A 89 -11.76 9.15 3.13
N THR A 90 -11.11 7.99 3.26
CA THR A 90 -10.02 7.58 2.36
C THR A 90 -10.46 7.32 0.91
N THR A 91 -11.77 7.25 0.66
CA THR A 91 -12.38 7.16 -0.67
C THR A 91 -12.64 8.53 -1.30
N SER A 92 -12.55 9.62 -0.52
CA SER A 92 -12.85 10.98 -0.98
C SER A 92 -11.86 11.46 -2.04
N PRO A 93 -12.32 12.14 -3.11
CA PRO A 93 -11.45 12.80 -4.08
C PRO A 93 -10.58 13.90 -3.46
N ARG A 94 -10.94 14.41 -2.28
CA ARG A 94 -10.26 15.49 -1.55
C ARG A 94 -9.33 14.98 -0.46
N PHE A 95 -9.19 13.65 -0.35
CA PHE A 95 -8.19 13.03 0.52
C PHE A 95 -6.84 13.00 -0.22
N MET A 96 -5.99 13.97 0.08
CA MET A 96 -4.65 14.14 -0.49
C MET A 96 -3.56 14.02 0.58
N GLY A 97 -3.88 13.37 1.70
CA GLY A 97 -2.93 13.00 2.75
C GLY A 97 -2.37 11.59 2.53
N TYR A 98 -1.30 11.25 3.23
CA TYR A 98 -0.63 9.94 3.12
C TYR A 98 -0.35 9.54 1.66
N ILE A 99 -0.82 8.34 1.21
CA ILE A 99 -0.76 7.89 -0.20
C ILE A 99 -2.12 7.24 -0.55
N PRO A 100 -3.10 7.99 -1.02
CA PRO A 100 -4.47 7.54 -1.18
C PRO A 100 -4.72 6.81 -2.50
N GLY A 101 -5.10 5.52 -2.47
CA GLY A 101 -5.51 4.78 -3.69
C GLY A 101 -6.98 5.02 -4.09
N GLY A 102 -7.86 5.23 -3.11
CA GLY A 102 -9.29 5.52 -3.32
C GLY A 102 -10.23 4.32 -3.33
N GLY A 103 -9.76 3.10 -3.57
CA GLY A 103 -10.57 1.86 -3.52
C GLY A 103 -11.57 1.70 -4.67
N LEU A 104 -11.21 0.91 -5.67
CA LEU A 104 -12.07 0.62 -6.85
C LEU A 104 -13.27 -0.27 -6.46
N PHE A 105 -14.47 0.07 -6.95
CA PHE A 105 -15.67 -0.73 -6.76
C PHE A 105 -15.55 -2.16 -7.36
N HIS A 106 -14.95 -2.29 -8.55
CA HIS A 106 -14.68 -3.61 -9.15
C HIS A 106 -13.86 -4.52 -8.23
N SER A 107 -12.93 -3.95 -7.47
CA SER A 107 -12.12 -4.72 -6.51
C SER A 107 -12.95 -5.18 -5.31
N ALA A 108 -13.90 -4.36 -4.83
CA ALA A 108 -14.84 -4.76 -3.79
C ALA A 108 -15.73 -5.93 -4.23
N LEU A 109 -16.17 -5.93 -5.49
CA LEU A 109 -16.88 -7.08 -6.09
C LEU A 109 -15.96 -8.31 -6.18
N GLY A 110 -14.69 -8.13 -6.52
CA GLY A 110 -13.69 -9.21 -6.50
C GLY A 110 -13.53 -9.83 -5.11
N ASP A 111 -13.51 -9.01 -4.06
CA ASP A 111 -13.46 -9.50 -2.66
C ASP A 111 -14.72 -10.25 -2.26
N MET A 112 -15.89 -9.75 -2.62
CA MET A 112 -17.16 -10.44 -2.39
C MET A 112 -17.17 -11.84 -3.03
N LEU A 113 -16.73 -11.95 -4.28
CA LEU A 113 -16.62 -13.22 -4.99
C LEU A 113 -15.59 -14.16 -4.34
N ALA A 114 -14.45 -13.63 -3.90
CA ALA A 114 -13.40 -14.36 -3.22
C ALA A 114 -13.90 -14.93 -1.88
N ALA A 115 -14.57 -14.08 -1.08
CA ALA A 115 -15.12 -14.46 0.22
C ALA A 115 -16.25 -15.50 0.07
N ALA A 116 -17.19 -15.28 -0.86
CA ALA A 116 -18.31 -16.22 -1.09
C ALA A 116 -17.84 -17.59 -1.58
N SER A 117 -16.81 -17.63 -2.45
CA SER A 117 -16.26 -18.91 -2.95
C SER A 117 -15.36 -19.61 -1.94
N ASN A 118 -14.82 -18.89 -0.97
CA ASN A 118 -13.96 -19.37 0.13
C ASN A 118 -12.87 -20.36 -0.32
N LYS A 119 -12.16 -20.06 -1.42
CA LYS A 119 -11.14 -20.95 -1.97
C LYS A 119 -9.86 -20.95 -1.13
N TYR A 120 -9.31 -22.14 -0.91
CA TYR A 120 -8.02 -22.30 -0.24
C TYR A 120 -6.88 -21.94 -1.18
N SER A 121 -6.73 -20.63 -1.43
CA SER A 121 -5.87 -20.06 -2.48
C SER A 121 -4.36 -20.12 -2.20
N GLY A 122 -3.95 -20.61 -1.04
CA GLY A 122 -2.54 -20.82 -0.70
C GLY A 122 -1.95 -22.08 -1.32
N PHE A 123 -2.76 -23.04 -1.74
CA PHE A 123 -2.33 -24.38 -2.13
C PHE A 123 -2.90 -24.80 -3.48
N ALA A 124 -2.01 -25.05 -4.45
CA ALA A 124 -2.38 -25.32 -5.85
C ALA A 124 -3.33 -26.52 -6.03
N PRO A 125 -3.09 -27.68 -5.41
CA PRO A 125 -4.01 -28.81 -5.54
C PRO A 125 -5.42 -28.56 -5.00
N ALA A 126 -5.56 -27.72 -3.97
CA ALA A 126 -6.87 -27.40 -3.38
C ALA A 126 -7.66 -26.35 -4.18
N ALA A 127 -6.96 -25.42 -4.82
CA ALA A 127 -7.59 -24.32 -5.55
C ALA A 127 -6.80 -23.93 -6.82
N PRO A 128 -6.65 -24.84 -7.81
CA PRO A 128 -5.76 -24.61 -8.97
C PRO A 128 -6.14 -23.37 -9.79
N GLY A 129 -7.43 -23.05 -9.92
CA GLY A 129 -7.89 -21.84 -10.60
C GLY A 129 -7.51 -20.55 -9.86
N ALA A 130 -7.59 -20.53 -8.54
CA ALA A 130 -7.21 -19.39 -7.73
C ALA A 130 -5.69 -19.14 -7.79
N VAL A 131 -4.89 -20.21 -7.67
CA VAL A 131 -3.43 -20.14 -7.77
C VAL A 131 -2.99 -19.71 -9.16
N ARG A 132 -3.63 -20.22 -10.22
CA ARG A 132 -3.35 -19.78 -11.61
C ARG A 132 -3.56 -18.27 -11.79
N ILE A 133 -4.65 -17.72 -11.24
CA ILE A 133 -4.92 -16.29 -11.31
C ILE A 133 -3.88 -15.48 -10.51
N GLU A 134 -3.49 -15.94 -9.33
CA GLU A 134 -2.47 -15.26 -8.53
C GLU A 134 -1.11 -15.26 -9.24
N ASN A 135 -0.68 -16.41 -9.75
CA ASN A 135 0.57 -16.52 -10.51
C ASN A 135 0.54 -15.65 -11.78
N ALA A 136 -0.59 -15.57 -12.48
CA ALA A 136 -0.75 -14.67 -13.62
C ALA A 136 -0.67 -13.20 -13.21
N CYS A 137 -1.24 -12.80 -12.08
CA CYS A 137 -1.16 -11.43 -11.56
C CYS A 137 0.27 -11.06 -11.18
N THR A 138 0.99 -11.92 -10.45
CA THR A 138 2.37 -11.65 -10.04
C THR A 138 3.32 -11.62 -11.24
N ALA A 139 3.16 -12.53 -12.21
CA ALA A 139 3.93 -12.52 -13.47
C ALA A 139 3.65 -11.26 -14.30
N TRP A 140 2.39 -10.80 -14.36
CA TRP A 140 2.05 -9.56 -15.02
C TRP A 140 2.70 -8.35 -14.34
N LEU A 141 2.64 -8.26 -13.01
CA LEU A 141 3.30 -7.19 -12.25
C LEU A 141 4.82 -7.21 -12.43
N ALA A 142 5.45 -8.40 -12.43
CA ALA A 142 6.86 -8.56 -12.75
C ALA A 142 7.19 -8.03 -14.16
N SER A 143 6.34 -8.34 -15.14
CA SER A 143 6.50 -7.83 -16.52
C SER A 143 6.35 -6.31 -16.61
N VAL A 144 5.48 -5.70 -15.79
CA VAL A 144 5.28 -4.24 -15.73
C VAL A 144 6.56 -3.53 -15.33
N ILE A 145 7.27 -4.03 -14.32
CA ILE A 145 8.54 -3.45 -13.86
C ILE A 145 9.75 -3.92 -14.69
N GLY A 146 9.59 -4.82 -15.66
CA GLY A 146 10.66 -5.29 -16.53
C GLY A 146 11.47 -6.46 -15.98
N TYR A 147 10.96 -7.20 -15.01
CA TYR A 147 11.60 -8.41 -14.51
C TYR A 147 11.60 -9.54 -15.55
N PRO A 148 12.60 -10.43 -15.51
CA PRO A 148 12.70 -11.58 -16.39
C PRO A 148 11.69 -12.69 -16.04
N ALA A 149 11.52 -13.65 -16.94
CA ALA A 149 10.50 -14.70 -16.80
C ALA A 149 10.74 -15.66 -15.62
N GLU A 150 11.98 -15.80 -15.17
CA GLU A 150 12.39 -16.61 -14.01
C GLU A 150 12.10 -15.95 -12.66
N SER A 151 11.57 -14.74 -12.66
CA SER A 151 11.15 -14.04 -11.44
C SER A 151 9.95 -14.72 -10.80
N ALA A 152 9.84 -14.61 -9.49
CA ALA A 152 8.67 -15.05 -8.74
C ALA A 152 8.15 -13.95 -7.83
N GLY A 153 6.89 -14.09 -7.42
CA GLY A 153 6.28 -13.15 -6.51
C GLY A 153 5.08 -13.71 -5.78
N THR A 154 4.68 -13.02 -4.73
CA THR A 154 3.51 -13.38 -3.93
C THR A 154 2.72 -12.12 -3.56
N LEU A 155 1.38 -12.24 -3.57
CA LEU A 155 0.50 -11.20 -3.07
C LEU A 155 0.52 -11.20 -1.54
N THR A 156 0.66 -10.02 -0.95
CA THR A 156 0.71 -9.80 0.49
C THR A 156 -0.40 -8.86 0.96
N SER A 157 -0.51 -8.63 2.26
CA SER A 157 -1.49 -7.70 2.83
C SER A 157 -1.11 -6.21 2.64
N GLY A 158 0.07 -5.92 2.10
CA GLY A 158 0.55 -4.55 1.85
C GLY A 158 2.07 -4.46 1.89
N GLY A 159 2.61 -3.27 1.60
CA GLY A 159 4.04 -2.99 1.46
C GLY A 159 4.87 -3.42 2.66
N SER A 160 4.36 -3.32 3.88
CA SER A 160 5.08 -3.79 5.08
C SER A 160 5.38 -5.30 5.02
N MET A 161 4.41 -6.12 4.60
CA MET A 161 4.59 -7.56 4.44
C MET A 161 5.39 -7.88 3.18
N ALA A 162 5.25 -7.10 2.12
CA ALA A 162 6.05 -7.25 0.92
C ALA A 162 7.54 -6.98 1.19
N ASN A 163 7.85 -5.89 1.90
CA ASN A 163 9.22 -5.57 2.34
C ASN A 163 9.76 -6.64 3.29
N LEU A 164 8.96 -7.13 4.25
CA LEU A 164 9.37 -8.22 5.14
C LEU A 164 9.72 -9.48 4.34
N THR A 165 8.86 -9.90 3.42
CA THR A 165 9.08 -11.07 2.56
C THR A 165 10.39 -10.93 1.77
N ALA A 166 10.62 -9.76 1.14
CA ALA A 166 11.83 -9.46 0.40
C ALA A 166 13.09 -9.47 1.29
N ILE A 167 13.02 -8.90 2.50
CA ILE A 167 14.15 -8.84 3.44
C ILE A 167 14.49 -10.21 4.01
N VAL A 168 13.49 -11.07 4.28
CA VAL A 168 13.71 -12.47 4.67
C VAL A 168 14.41 -13.21 3.54
N THR A 169 13.94 -13.08 2.31
CA THR A 169 14.60 -13.67 1.12
C THR A 169 16.04 -13.19 0.96
N ALA A 170 16.27 -11.88 1.08
CA ALA A 170 17.62 -11.29 1.02
C ALA A 170 18.55 -11.84 2.11
N ARG A 171 18.03 -11.99 3.35
CA ARG A 171 18.77 -12.56 4.47
C ARG A 171 19.25 -13.97 4.16
N ASP A 172 18.35 -14.82 3.71
CA ASP A 172 18.66 -16.23 3.47
C ASP A 172 19.59 -16.40 2.27
N ALA A 173 19.45 -15.54 1.27
CA ALA A 173 20.33 -15.54 0.08
C ALA A 173 21.72 -14.96 0.32
N ARG A 174 21.90 -13.96 1.23
CA ARG A 174 23.13 -13.17 1.33
C ARG A 174 23.69 -12.98 2.72
N ASP A 175 22.92 -13.22 3.79
CA ASP A 175 23.31 -12.92 5.17
C ASP A 175 22.84 -13.98 6.16
N ALA A 176 22.81 -15.26 5.78
CA ALA A 176 22.36 -16.36 6.62
C ALA A 176 23.10 -16.39 7.98
N ASP A 177 24.42 -16.15 7.96
CA ASP A 177 25.28 -16.15 9.16
C ASP A 177 25.16 -14.85 9.98
N GLY A 178 24.55 -13.80 9.43
CA GLY A 178 24.45 -12.48 10.06
C GLY A 178 25.70 -11.62 9.96
N GLY A 179 25.62 -10.41 10.49
CA GLY A 179 26.76 -9.48 10.59
C GLY A 179 26.94 -8.54 9.39
N GLY A 180 26.16 -8.68 8.34
CA GLY A 180 26.19 -7.76 7.19
C GLY A 180 25.57 -6.40 7.51
N ALA A 181 26.05 -5.33 6.85
CA ALA A 181 25.56 -3.97 6.99
C ALA A 181 24.39 -3.68 6.03
N VAL A 182 23.47 -2.81 6.48
CA VAL A 182 22.31 -2.32 5.75
C VAL A 182 22.48 -0.84 5.43
N TYR A 183 22.18 -0.43 4.21
CA TYR A 183 22.34 0.92 3.70
C TYR A 183 20.97 1.47 3.31
N VAL A 184 20.56 2.58 3.93
CA VAL A 184 19.24 3.23 3.74
C VAL A 184 19.39 4.74 3.79
N THR A 185 18.44 5.47 3.24
CA THR A 185 18.30 6.91 3.54
C THR A 185 17.36 7.11 4.73
N ARG A 186 17.32 8.33 5.26
CA ARG A 186 16.33 8.73 6.27
C ARG A 186 14.87 8.72 5.75
N PHE A 187 14.69 8.73 4.43
CA PHE A 187 13.38 8.66 3.79
C PHE A 187 12.89 7.23 3.56
N ALA A 188 13.69 6.20 3.89
CA ALA A 188 13.23 4.83 3.88
C ALA A 188 12.03 4.67 4.84
N HIS A 189 10.98 4.01 4.37
CA HIS A 189 9.78 3.83 5.17
C HIS A 189 10.08 3.01 6.44
N HIS A 190 9.50 3.39 7.57
CA HIS A 190 9.75 2.75 8.88
C HIS A 190 9.45 1.24 8.92
N CYS A 191 8.70 0.70 7.95
CA CYS A 191 8.47 -0.74 7.83
C CYS A 191 9.77 -1.52 7.57
N ILE A 192 10.80 -0.89 7.00
CA ILE A 192 12.12 -1.52 6.78
C ILE A 192 12.75 -1.89 8.13
N ASP A 193 12.75 -0.97 9.11
CA ASP A 193 13.27 -1.25 10.45
C ASP A 193 12.47 -2.37 11.15
N LYS A 194 11.15 -2.37 11.00
CA LYS A 194 10.31 -3.45 11.52
C LYS A 194 10.60 -4.79 10.84
N ALA A 195 10.75 -4.78 9.52
CA ALA A 195 11.08 -5.98 8.75
C ALA A 195 12.45 -6.55 9.14
N LEU A 196 13.47 -5.71 9.27
CA LEU A 196 14.79 -6.11 9.77
C LEU A 196 14.70 -6.71 11.17
N HIS A 197 13.92 -6.09 12.06
CA HIS A 197 13.75 -6.59 13.43
C HIS A 197 13.08 -7.98 13.42
N ILE A 198 11.99 -8.15 12.69
CA ILE A 198 11.25 -9.42 12.59
C ILE A 198 12.10 -10.51 11.92
N ALA A 199 12.88 -10.14 10.90
CA ALA A 199 13.83 -11.03 10.22
C ALA A 199 15.06 -11.41 11.07
N GLY A 200 15.12 -10.96 12.34
CA GLY A 200 16.25 -11.23 13.24
C GLY A 200 17.52 -10.41 12.92
N ARG A 201 17.39 -9.34 12.16
CA ARG A 201 18.47 -8.42 11.74
C ARG A 201 18.34 -7.02 12.33
N GLY A 202 17.55 -6.82 13.38
CA GLY A 202 17.35 -5.52 14.02
C GLY A 202 18.61 -4.93 14.67
N ARG A 203 19.69 -5.72 14.83
CA ARG A 203 20.99 -5.26 15.32
C ARG A 203 22.06 -5.15 14.22
N ALA A 204 21.70 -5.37 12.96
CA ALA A 204 22.64 -5.20 11.83
C ALA A 204 23.19 -3.76 11.81
N PRO A 205 24.48 -3.57 11.49
CA PRO A 205 25.02 -2.23 11.29
C PRO A 205 24.21 -1.49 10.23
N LYS A 206 23.58 -0.38 10.59
CA LYS A 206 22.77 0.42 9.66
C LYS A 206 23.52 1.71 9.29
N ARG A 207 23.73 1.92 8.00
CA ARG A 207 24.37 3.11 7.43
C ARG A 207 23.31 4.04 6.88
N MET A 208 23.22 5.23 7.48
CA MET A 208 22.33 6.28 7.00
C MET A 208 23.05 7.06 5.90
N ILE A 209 22.62 6.84 4.65
CA ILE A 209 23.20 7.46 3.48
C ILE A 209 22.61 8.86 3.29
N ALA A 210 23.48 9.85 3.03
CA ALA A 210 23.06 11.21 2.74
C ALA A 210 22.22 11.27 1.46
N THR A 211 21.38 12.29 1.35
CA THR A 211 20.59 12.58 0.16
C THR A 211 21.05 13.86 -0.51
N ASP A 212 20.77 13.99 -1.80
CA ASP A 212 20.95 15.22 -2.56
C ASP A 212 19.85 16.26 -2.26
N ASP A 213 19.93 17.44 -2.92
CA ASP A 213 18.95 18.53 -2.78
C ASP A 213 17.56 18.18 -3.34
N SER A 214 17.44 17.07 -4.07
CA SER A 214 16.19 16.51 -4.57
C SER A 214 15.67 15.35 -3.69
N TYR A 215 16.26 15.16 -2.50
CA TYR A 215 15.91 14.13 -1.51
C TYR A 215 16.18 12.69 -1.95
N ARG A 216 17.04 12.48 -2.95
CA ARG A 216 17.43 11.17 -3.49
C ARG A 216 18.71 10.68 -2.81
N MET A 217 18.89 9.37 -2.69
CA MET A 217 20.13 8.77 -2.16
C MET A 217 21.35 9.28 -2.94
N SER A 218 22.34 9.85 -2.26
CA SER A 218 23.62 10.20 -2.90
C SER A 218 24.41 8.93 -3.25
N VAL A 219 24.69 8.76 -4.52
CA VAL A 219 25.49 7.64 -5.05
C VAL A 219 26.90 7.68 -4.48
N GLU A 220 27.49 8.88 -4.40
CA GLU A 220 28.83 9.10 -3.87
C GLU A 220 28.91 8.74 -2.39
N ALA A 221 27.91 9.14 -1.59
CA ALA A 221 27.86 8.81 -0.17
C ALA A 221 27.64 7.30 0.04
N LEU A 222 26.83 6.65 -0.81
CA LEU A 222 26.66 5.20 -0.77
C LEU A 222 27.97 4.49 -1.10
N GLU A 223 28.67 4.89 -2.16
CA GLU A 223 29.96 4.29 -2.54
C GLU A 223 30.99 4.45 -1.43
N GLN A 224 31.10 5.63 -0.84
CA GLN A 224 31.99 5.88 0.30
C GLN A 224 31.70 4.97 1.49
N ALA A 225 30.41 4.81 1.85
CA ALA A 225 30.01 3.93 2.95
C ALA A 225 30.31 2.44 2.68
N LEU A 226 30.09 2.00 1.43
CA LEU A 226 30.39 0.63 0.99
C LEU A 226 31.93 0.37 1.01
N ASP A 227 32.73 1.33 0.55
CA ASP A 227 34.19 1.25 0.59
C ASP A 227 34.74 1.25 2.01
N GLU A 228 34.18 2.05 2.89
CA GLU A 228 34.56 2.09 4.32
C GLU A 228 34.28 0.76 5.00
N ASP A 229 33.08 0.23 4.85
CA ASP A 229 32.71 -1.06 5.43
C ASP A 229 33.59 -2.20 4.89
N ARG A 230 33.85 -2.22 3.57
CA ARG A 230 34.77 -3.20 2.96
C ARG A 230 36.19 -3.13 3.53
N ARG A 231 36.74 -1.92 3.73
CA ARG A 231 38.06 -1.72 4.38
C ARG A 231 38.08 -2.19 5.83
N ASN A 232 36.95 -2.06 6.54
CA ASN A 232 36.79 -2.49 7.91
C ASN A 232 36.34 -3.96 8.05
N SER A 233 36.33 -4.74 6.95
CA SER A 233 35.88 -6.13 6.92
C SER A 233 34.42 -6.33 7.34
N VAL A 234 33.60 -5.30 7.21
CA VAL A 234 32.14 -5.37 7.35
C VAL A 234 31.57 -5.71 5.96
N ARG A 235 30.81 -6.80 5.88
CA ARG A 235 30.21 -7.22 4.61
C ARG A 235 29.02 -6.33 4.26
N PRO A 236 28.98 -5.66 3.09
CA PRO A 236 27.75 -5.08 2.58
C PRO A 236 26.72 -6.19 2.34
N TRP A 237 25.53 -6.06 2.92
CA TRP A 237 24.51 -7.08 2.77
C TRP A 237 23.30 -6.58 1.98
N LEU A 238 22.70 -5.45 2.39
CA LEU A 238 21.44 -4.97 1.87
C LEU A 238 21.48 -3.46 1.63
N VAL A 239 21.20 -3.05 0.40
CA VAL A 239 20.90 -1.65 0.06
C VAL A 239 19.41 -1.55 -0.22
N VAL A 240 18.72 -0.65 0.48
CA VAL A 240 17.30 -0.36 0.26
C VAL A 240 17.18 1.02 -0.36
N ALA A 241 16.75 1.07 -1.61
CA ALA A 241 16.40 2.29 -2.31
C ALA A 241 14.87 2.45 -2.41
N SER A 242 14.41 3.66 -2.64
CA SER A 242 12.99 3.98 -2.78
C SER A 242 12.65 4.36 -4.23
N ALA A 243 11.62 3.75 -4.79
CA ALA A 243 10.97 4.23 -6.00
C ALA A 243 9.71 5.03 -5.60
N GLY A 244 9.93 6.26 -5.13
CA GLY A 244 8.93 7.15 -4.56
C GLY A 244 8.86 7.10 -3.03
N THR A 245 9.56 8.02 -2.37
CA THR A 245 9.49 8.16 -0.91
C THR A 245 8.12 8.69 -0.47
N VAL A 246 7.68 8.30 0.73
CA VAL A 246 6.38 8.79 1.27
C VAL A 246 6.39 10.29 1.49
N ASP A 247 7.52 10.85 1.93
CA ASP A 247 7.61 12.26 2.33
C ASP A 247 7.62 13.21 1.14
N THR A 248 8.37 12.91 0.09
CA THR A 248 8.63 13.83 -1.02
C THR A 248 8.26 13.26 -2.39
N GLY A 249 8.05 11.96 -2.50
CA GLY A 249 7.84 11.28 -3.78
C GLY A 249 9.12 11.05 -4.57
N ALA A 250 10.29 11.39 -4.03
CA ALA A 250 11.57 11.27 -4.71
C ALA A 250 11.91 9.81 -5.08
N ILE A 251 12.53 9.63 -6.23
CA ILE A 251 13.00 8.33 -6.73
C ILE A 251 14.51 8.33 -6.66
N ASP A 252 15.09 7.34 -5.95
CA ASP A 252 16.52 7.17 -5.86
C ASP A 252 17.14 6.83 -7.22
N PRO A 253 18.43 7.10 -7.46
CA PRO A 253 19.14 6.80 -8.71
C PRO A 253 19.39 5.29 -8.84
N LEU A 254 18.31 4.53 -9.17
CA LEU A 254 18.26 3.08 -9.14
C LEU A 254 19.33 2.41 -10.03
N PRO A 255 19.65 2.89 -11.27
CA PRO A 255 20.65 2.27 -12.09
C PRO A 255 22.06 2.33 -11.46
N GLU A 256 22.43 3.47 -10.89
CA GLU A 256 23.73 3.71 -10.27
C GLU A 256 23.87 2.89 -8.99
N ILE A 257 22.80 2.81 -8.18
CA ILE A 257 22.75 1.99 -6.97
C ILE A 257 22.88 0.49 -7.35
N ALA A 258 22.20 0.04 -8.41
CA ALA A 258 22.30 -1.34 -8.88
C ALA A 258 23.74 -1.71 -9.28
N GLU A 259 24.46 -0.77 -9.92
CA GLU A 259 25.87 -0.96 -10.28
C GLU A 259 26.75 -1.14 -9.03
N LEU A 260 26.56 -0.28 -8.03
CA LEU A 260 27.27 -0.39 -6.75
C LEU A 260 26.95 -1.72 -6.06
N CYS A 261 25.68 -2.10 -5.96
CA CYS A 261 25.28 -3.37 -5.34
C CYS A 261 25.95 -4.57 -6.01
N ARG A 262 26.02 -4.62 -7.34
CA ARG A 262 26.73 -5.68 -8.08
C ARG A 262 28.22 -5.70 -7.76
N ARG A 263 28.87 -4.54 -7.73
CA ARG A 263 30.31 -4.41 -7.47
C ARG A 263 30.70 -4.83 -6.05
N TYR A 264 29.85 -4.55 -5.07
CA TYR A 264 30.10 -4.87 -3.67
C TYR A 264 29.44 -6.17 -3.19
N GLY A 265 28.63 -6.84 -4.03
CA GLY A 265 27.95 -8.09 -3.72
C GLY A 265 26.79 -7.93 -2.72
N ALA A 266 26.24 -6.71 -2.59
CA ALA A 266 25.07 -6.43 -1.76
C ALA A 266 23.77 -6.79 -2.46
N TRP A 267 22.77 -7.22 -1.71
CA TRP A 267 21.41 -7.39 -2.21
C TRP A 267 20.77 -6.01 -2.46
N PHE A 268 20.26 -5.81 -3.65
CA PHE A 268 19.57 -4.59 -4.02
C PHE A 268 18.06 -4.76 -3.88
N HIS A 269 17.47 -4.10 -2.90
CA HIS A 269 16.02 -4.06 -2.68
C HIS A 269 15.47 -2.68 -3.02
N VAL A 270 14.36 -2.63 -3.76
CA VAL A 270 13.64 -1.39 -4.04
C VAL A 270 12.28 -1.41 -3.32
N ASP A 271 12.10 -0.49 -2.38
CA ASP A 271 10.77 -0.17 -1.89
C ASP A 271 10.05 0.70 -2.93
N GLY A 272 9.30 0.02 -3.80
CA GLY A 272 8.45 0.61 -4.83
C GLY A 272 6.97 0.64 -4.44
N ALA A 273 6.67 0.46 -3.14
CA ALA A 273 5.29 0.37 -2.65
C ALA A 273 4.41 1.52 -3.11
N TYR A 274 4.95 2.74 -3.19
CA TYR A 274 4.22 3.88 -3.74
C TYR A 274 4.44 4.02 -5.25
N GLY A 275 5.68 4.22 -5.69
CA GLY A 275 5.95 4.71 -7.04
C GLY A 275 6.25 3.61 -8.07
N GLY A 276 6.58 2.40 -7.63
CA GLY A 276 7.03 1.33 -8.54
C GLY A 276 6.04 0.98 -9.65
N LEU A 277 4.73 1.06 -9.37
CA LEU A 277 3.69 0.74 -10.34
C LEU A 277 3.34 1.87 -11.33
N PHE A 278 3.93 3.07 -11.19
CA PHE A 278 3.90 4.06 -12.29
C PHE A 278 4.64 3.56 -13.54
N ALA A 279 5.48 2.52 -13.40
CA ALA A 279 6.05 1.77 -14.53
C ALA A 279 4.99 1.27 -15.54
N LEU A 280 3.74 1.09 -15.11
CA LEU A 280 2.65 0.69 -16.01
C LEU A 280 2.35 1.77 -17.07
N GLY A 281 2.44 3.05 -16.70
CA GLY A 281 2.30 4.19 -17.60
C GLY A 281 3.60 4.53 -18.33
N ASP A 282 4.68 4.62 -17.57
CA ASP A 282 6.01 4.97 -18.10
C ASP A 282 7.12 4.34 -17.25
N ARG A 283 7.79 3.31 -17.78
CA ARG A 283 8.95 2.68 -17.12
C ARG A 283 10.12 3.65 -16.94
N GLY A 284 10.22 4.68 -17.75
CA GLY A 284 11.29 5.67 -17.66
C GLY A 284 11.30 6.38 -16.29
N LEU A 285 10.14 6.52 -15.64
CA LEU A 285 10.02 7.14 -14.31
C LEU A 285 10.77 6.35 -13.23
N VAL A 286 10.81 5.03 -13.34
CA VAL A 286 11.45 4.14 -12.35
C VAL A 286 12.56 3.30 -12.99
N LYS A 287 13.23 3.86 -14.00
CA LYS A 287 14.35 3.19 -14.70
C LYS A 287 15.37 2.64 -13.70
N GLY A 288 15.76 1.38 -13.87
CA GLY A 288 16.69 0.68 -12.98
C GLY A 288 15.99 -0.25 -11.98
N ILE A 289 14.66 -0.12 -11.79
CA ILE A 289 13.90 -1.01 -10.91
C ILE A 289 14.01 -2.48 -11.35
N GLU A 290 14.12 -2.72 -12.65
CA GLU A 290 14.31 -4.04 -13.25
C GLU A 290 15.63 -4.70 -12.89
N GLN A 291 16.58 -3.94 -12.34
CA GLN A 291 17.90 -4.45 -11.92
C GLN A 291 17.92 -4.86 -10.45
N ALA A 292 16.89 -4.52 -9.67
CA ALA A 292 16.80 -4.91 -8.26
C ALA A 292 16.71 -6.44 -8.09
N ASP A 293 17.29 -6.97 -7.01
CA ASP A 293 17.12 -8.37 -6.64
C ASP A 293 15.72 -8.64 -6.10
N SER A 294 15.11 -7.66 -5.44
CA SER A 294 13.71 -7.71 -4.98
C SER A 294 13.03 -6.33 -5.01
N VAL A 295 11.73 -6.34 -5.21
CA VAL A 295 10.88 -5.14 -5.24
C VAL A 295 9.62 -5.36 -4.42
N ALA A 296 9.28 -4.40 -3.56
CA ALA A 296 7.96 -4.33 -2.90
C ALA A 296 7.06 -3.35 -3.67
N LEU A 297 5.81 -3.75 -3.92
CA LEU A 297 4.81 -2.93 -4.63
C LEU A 297 3.48 -2.94 -3.87
N ASP A 298 2.72 -1.83 -3.95
CA ASP A 298 1.38 -1.74 -3.37
C ASP A 298 0.31 -1.43 -4.44
N PRO A 299 -0.32 -2.45 -5.03
CA PRO A 299 -1.47 -2.23 -5.90
C PRO A 299 -2.60 -1.42 -5.26
N HIS A 300 -2.77 -1.48 -3.94
CA HIS A 300 -3.74 -0.68 -3.22
C HIS A 300 -3.39 0.83 -3.16
N LYS A 301 -2.19 1.23 -3.60
CA LYS A 301 -1.81 2.63 -3.83
C LYS A 301 -1.99 2.98 -5.31
N THR A 302 -1.05 2.63 -6.15
CA THR A 302 -0.92 3.14 -7.53
C THR A 302 -1.80 2.43 -8.56
N LEU A 303 -2.40 1.28 -8.22
CA LEU A 303 -3.48 0.65 -8.99
C LEU A 303 -4.85 0.84 -8.36
N PHE A 304 -4.98 1.73 -7.36
CA PHE A 304 -6.25 2.19 -6.80
C PHE A 304 -7.11 1.11 -6.13
N LEU A 305 -6.54 -0.05 -5.79
CA LEU A 305 -7.28 -1.13 -5.12
C LEU A 305 -7.65 -0.73 -3.69
N PRO A 306 -8.63 -1.37 -3.06
CA PRO A 306 -8.85 -1.27 -1.62
C PRO A 306 -7.61 -1.70 -0.83
N TYR A 307 -7.43 -1.15 0.36
CA TYR A 307 -6.34 -1.54 1.26
C TYR A 307 -6.26 -3.05 1.47
N GLY A 308 -5.06 -3.55 1.72
CA GLY A 308 -4.83 -4.97 1.96
C GLY A 308 -4.27 -5.75 0.75
N THR A 309 -3.64 -5.05 -0.20
CA THR A 309 -2.96 -5.70 -1.35
C THR A 309 -1.59 -5.10 -1.58
N GLY A 310 -0.55 -5.86 -1.25
CA GLY A 310 0.83 -5.62 -1.60
C GLY A 310 1.39 -6.78 -2.42
N VAL A 311 2.60 -6.65 -2.93
CA VAL A 311 3.30 -7.67 -3.71
C VAL A 311 4.78 -7.63 -3.38
N ALA A 312 5.36 -8.78 -3.08
CA ALA A 312 6.79 -8.98 -3.09
C ALA A 312 7.17 -9.67 -4.40
N LEU A 313 8.11 -9.10 -5.14
CA LEU A 313 8.69 -9.68 -6.34
C LEU A 313 10.18 -9.91 -6.11
N VAL A 314 10.68 -11.07 -6.54
CA VAL A 314 12.10 -11.44 -6.47
C VAL A 314 12.56 -11.82 -7.87
N ARG A 315 13.65 -11.22 -8.31
CA ARG A 315 14.15 -11.33 -9.69
C ARG A 315 14.59 -12.74 -10.06
N ASP A 316 15.25 -13.44 -9.15
CA ASP A 316 15.50 -14.89 -9.23
C ASP A 316 14.54 -15.59 -8.26
N GLY A 317 13.49 -16.17 -8.82
CA GLY A 317 12.41 -16.79 -8.04
C GLY A 317 12.85 -17.95 -7.14
N ARG A 318 14.03 -18.56 -7.42
CA ARG A 318 14.59 -19.62 -6.57
C ARG A 318 14.85 -19.12 -5.16
N HIS A 319 15.34 -17.90 -5.00
CA HIS A 319 15.59 -17.33 -3.67
C HIS A 319 14.31 -17.18 -2.82
N LEU A 320 13.18 -16.90 -3.48
CA LEU A 320 11.90 -16.80 -2.78
C LEU A 320 11.39 -18.19 -2.35
N LEU A 321 11.54 -19.19 -3.22
CA LEU A 321 11.23 -20.60 -2.90
C LEU A 321 12.11 -21.10 -1.76
N ASP A 322 13.43 -20.90 -1.83
CA ASP A 322 14.39 -21.35 -0.82
C ASP A 322 14.09 -20.76 0.57
N ALA A 323 13.58 -19.52 0.60
CA ALA A 323 13.27 -18.83 1.85
C ALA A 323 11.95 -19.30 2.52
N PHE A 324 10.98 -19.78 1.76
CA PHE A 324 9.63 -20.02 2.29
C PHE A 324 9.08 -21.42 2.04
N SER A 325 9.65 -22.23 1.13
CA SER A 325 9.12 -23.55 0.91
C SER A 325 9.38 -24.45 2.12
N ALA A 326 8.32 -25.13 2.58
CA ALA A 326 8.39 -26.08 3.66
C ALA A 326 7.47 -27.27 3.35
N SER A 327 7.96 -28.50 3.59
CA SER A 327 7.15 -29.71 3.51
C SER A 327 6.43 -29.96 4.83
N ALA A 328 5.18 -30.40 4.76
CA ALA A 328 4.43 -30.86 5.93
C ALA A 328 3.82 -32.23 5.65
N ASP A 329 3.97 -33.16 6.59
CA ASP A 329 3.55 -34.59 6.42
C ASP A 329 2.04 -34.75 6.21
N TYR A 330 1.23 -33.76 6.65
CA TYR A 330 -0.24 -33.81 6.46
C TYR A 330 -0.69 -33.25 5.10
N ILE A 331 0.22 -32.69 4.33
CA ILE A 331 -0.03 -32.29 2.94
C ILE A 331 0.36 -33.49 2.07
N GLU A 332 -0.61 -34.39 1.85
CA GLU A 332 -0.38 -35.51 0.96
C GLU A 332 0.03 -35.04 -0.44
N PRO A 333 0.87 -35.81 -1.16
CA PRO A 333 1.18 -35.51 -2.54
C PRO A 333 -0.08 -35.66 -3.40
N PHE A 334 -0.80 -34.55 -3.57
CA PHE A 334 -1.82 -34.43 -4.59
C PHE A 334 -1.17 -34.50 -5.97
N ALA A 335 -1.94 -34.88 -6.97
CA ALA A 335 -1.45 -34.86 -8.36
C ALA A 335 -0.80 -33.54 -8.71
N GLU A 336 0.37 -33.57 -9.34
CA GLU A 336 1.04 -32.39 -9.85
C GLU A 336 0.07 -31.56 -10.68
N THR A 337 -0.02 -30.26 -10.39
CA THR A 337 -0.86 -29.34 -11.14
C THR A 337 0.03 -28.43 -12.01
N ASP A 338 -0.32 -28.29 -13.26
CA ASP A 338 0.39 -27.41 -14.23
C ASP A 338 -0.03 -25.94 -14.06
N VAL A 339 -0.11 -25.45 -12.80
CA VAL A 339 -0.52 -24.06 -12.51
C VAL A 339 0.61 -23.22 -11.89
N GLY A 340 1.80 -23.79 -11.76
CA GLY A 340 2.96 -23.16 -11.13
C GLY A 340 2.99 -23.36 -9.60
N PRO A 341 3.92 -22.68 -8.90
CA PRO A 341 4.15 -22.85 -7.48
C PRO A 341 2.94 -22.41 -6.66
N SER A 342 2.74 -23.06 -5.52
CA SER A 342 1.74 -22.65 -4.54
C SER A 342 2.16 -21.35 -3.87
N PRO A 343 1.26 -20.37 -3.66
CA PRO A 343 1.59 -19.16 -2.92
C PRO A 343 2.13 -19.42 -1.51
N ALA A 344 1.76 -20.53 -0.89
CA ALA A 344 2.31 -20.97 0.41
C ALA A 344 3.81 -21.25 0.35
N ASP A 345 4.35 -21.64 -0.81
CA ASP A 345 5.78 -21.89 -1.00
C ASP A 345 6.58 -20.61 -1.26
N LEU A 346 5.89 -19.49 -1.45
CA LEU A 346 6.45 -18.18 -1.80
C LEU A 346 6.22 -17.13 -0.71
N SER A 347 5.62 -17.51 0.43
CA SER A 347 5.23 -16.57 1.49
C SER A 347 5.14 -17.25 2.85
N PRO A 348 5.17 -16.50 3.96
CA PRO A 348 4.96 -17.06 5.30
C PRO A 348 3.50 -17.50 5.56
N GLU A 349 2.56 -17.24 4.63
CA GLU A 349 1.13 -17.54 4.80
C GLU A 349 0.77 -18.87 4.13
N LEU A 350 0.19 -19.81 4.87
CA LEU A 350 -0.43 -21.02 4.31
C LEU A 350 -1.91 -20.78 4.01
N THR A 351 -2.71 -20.49 5.05
CA THR A 351 -4.12 -20.11 4.90
C THR A 351 -4.19 -18.60 4.69
N ARG A 352 -4.75 -18.18 3.55
CA ARG A 352 -4.73 -16.77 3.14
C ARG A 352 -5.99 -16.39 2.37
N HIS A 353 -6.33 -15.11 2.41
CA HIS A 353 -7.40 -14.55 1.61
C HIS A 353 -7.06 -14.64 0.10
N PHE A 354 -8.03 -14.94 -0.73
CA PHE A 354 -7.87 -14.96 -2.20
C PHE A 354 -7.78 -13.54 -2.79
N ARG A 355 -6.63 -12.88 -2.56
CA ARG A 355 -6.39 -11.47 -2.92
C ARG A 355 -6.34 -11.23 -4.42
N ALA A 356 -6.05 -12.26 -5.22
CA ALA A 356 -5.84 -12.08 -6.65
C ALA A 356 -7.08 -11.58 -7.40
N LEU A 357 -8.30 -11.96 -6.99
CA LEU A 357 -9.52 -11.45 -7.61
C LEU A 357 -9.69 -9.94 -7.46
N ARG A 358 -9.24 -9.37 -6.35
CA ARG A 358 -9.25 -7.92 -6.09
C ARG A 358 -8.43 -7.15 -7.14
N LEU A 359 -7.34 -7.75 -7.64
CA LEU A 359 -6.49 -7.18 -8.69
C LEU A 359 -6.96 -7.57 -10.09
N TRP A 360 -7.26 -8.85 -10.28
CA TRP A 360 -7.56 -9.41 -11.60
C TRP A 360 -8.87 -8.86 -12.18
N LEU A 361 -9.93 -8.82 -11.38
CA LEU A 361 -11.27 -8.41 -11.87
C LEU A 361 -11.30 -6.98 -12.44
N PRO A 362 -10.80 -5.94 -11.74
CA PRO A 362 -10.79 -4.59 -12.31
C PRO A 362 -9.93 -4.49 -13.57
N LEU A 363 -8.82 -5.22 -13.66
CA LEU A 363 -8.00 -5.23 -14.89
C LEU A 363 -8.73 -5.86 -16.07
N GLN A 364 -9.59 -6.87 -15.84
CA GLN A 364 -10.40 -7.49 -16.89
C GLN A 364 -11.59 -6.60 -17.31
N VAL A 365 -12.24 -5.96 -16.35
CA VAL A 365 -13.48 -5.21 -16.60
C VAL A 365 -13.20 -3.80 -17.12
N ALA A 366 -12.28 -3.06 -16.47
CA ALA A 366 -11.96 -1.69 -16.86
C ALA A 366 -10.84 -1.63 -17.94
N GLY A 367 -10.02 -2.66 -18.03
CA GLY A 367 -8.87 -2.72 -18.93
C GLY A 367 -7.66 -1.91 -18.46
N ILE A 368 -6.47 -2.34 -18.84
CA ILE A 368 -5.20 -1.74 -18.41
C ILE A 368 -5.05 -0.27 -18.87
N ALA A 369 -5.65 0.09 -20.02
CA ALA A 369 -5.57 1.45 -20.56
C ALA A 369 -6.17 2.50 -19.60
N ALA A 370 -7.26 2.16 -18.91
CA ALA A 370 -7.88 3.05 -17.93
C ALA A 370 -6.93 3.35 -16.74
N PHE A 371 -6.21 2.33 -16.27
CA PHE A 371 -5.22 2.51 -15.21
C PHE A 371 -4.05 3.40 -15.63
N ARG A 372 -3.53 3.22 -16.85
CA ARG A 372 -2.48 4.11 -17.41
C ARG A 372 -2.95 5.55 -17.50
N ALA A 373 -4.16 5.78 -18.00
CA ALA A 373 -4.74 7.11 -18.12
C ALA A 373 -4.90 7.77 -16.74
N ALA A 374 -5.41 7.03 -15.76
CA ALA A 374 -5.56 7.52 -14.40
C ALA A 374 -4.19 7.88 -13.78
N GLN A 375 -3.18 7.03 -13.92
CA GLN A 375 -1.82 7.34 -13.45
C GLN A 375 -1.25 8.59 -14.11
N ALA A 376 -1.38 8.72 -15.43
CA ALA A 376 -0.91 9.89 -16.16
C ALA A 376 -1.61 11.19 -15.69
N GLU A 377 -2.91 11.11 -15.42
CA GLU A 377 -3.66 12.24 -14.84
C GLU A 377 -3.10 12.64 -13.48
N LYS A 378 -2.81 11.68 -12.56
CA LYS A 378 -2.30 12.00 -11.22
C LYS A 378 -0.94 12.70 -11.29
N LEU A 379 -0.06 12.26 -12.19
CA LEU A 379 1.22 12.92 -12.44
C LEU A 379 1.03 14.34 -12.99
N ALA A 380 0.10 14.53 -13.91
CA ALA A 380 -0.22 15.85 -14.47
C ALA A 380 -0.80 16.80 -13.41
N LEU A 381 -1.72 16.30 -12.57
CA LEU A 381 -2.33 17.05 -11.48
C LEU A 381 -1.30 17.49 -10.41
N ALA A 382 -0.33 16.63 -10.09
CA ALA A 382 0.74 17.00 -9.15
C ALA A 382 1.64 18.13 -9.72
N ARG A 383 2.00 18.04 -10.99
CA ARG A 383 2.75 19.09 -11.68
C ARG A 383 1.94 20.39 -11.77
N TYR A 384 0.64 20.28 -12.03
CA TYR A 384 -0.27 21.43 -12.03
C TYR A 384 -0.33 22.10 -10.63
N PHE A 385 -0.54 21.31 -9.57
CA PHE A 385 -0.54 21.81 -8.20
C PHE A 385 0.77 22.55 -7.87
N HIS A 386 1.90 21.94 -8.16
CA HIS A 386 3.23 22.55 -7.95
C HIS A 386 3.40 23.87 -8.72
N ALA A 387 3.05 23.88 -10.02
CA ALA A 387 3.18 25.06 -10.86
C ALA A 387 2.26 26.20 -10.40
N ARG A 388 1.01 25.89 -10.02
CA ARG A 388 0.06 26.88 -9.49
C ARG A 388 0.56 27.48 -8.19
N LEU A 389 1.03 26.65 -7.25
CA LEU A 389 1.52 27.12 -5.96
C LEU A 389 2.79 27.97 -6.10
N SER A 390 3.72 27.57 -6.98
CA SER A 390 4.93 28.34 -7.30
C SER A 390 4.64 29.73 -7.90
N GLY A 391 3.47 29.91 -8.52
CA GLY A 391 3.02 31.19 -9.07
C GLY A 391 2.39 32.14 -8.03
N ILE A 392 2.15 31.69 -6.80
CA ILE A 392 1.54 32.47 -5.73
C ILE A 392 2.64 32.94 -4.76
N GLY A 393 2.71 34.23 -4.47
CA GLY A 393 3.73 34.79 -3.57
C GLY A 393 3.65 34.19 -2.16
N GLY A 394 4.83 34.02 -1.54
CA GLY A 394 4.96 33.51 -0.17
C GLY A 394 5.02 31.99 -0.03
N TRP A 395 4.86 31.23 -1.12
CA TRP A 395 4.98 29.78 -1.10
C TRP A 395 6.36 29.31 -1.58
N ASP A 396 6.93 28.38 -0.85
CA ASP A 396 8.02 27.51 -1.27
C ASP A 396 7.41 26.15 -1.65
N ALA A 397 7.32 25.90 -2.95
CA ALA A 397 6.72 24.70 -3.49
C ALA A 397 7.69 23.50 -3.53
N GLY A 398 8.95 23.68 -3.08
CA GLY A 398 9.98 22.66 -3.16
C GLY A 398 10.39 22.30 -4.59
N PRO A 399 11.15 21.23 -4.79
CA PRO A 399 11.51 20.76 -6.12
C PRO A 399 10.28 20.25 -6.90
N PRO A 400 10.31 20.29 -8.26
CA PRO A 400 9.26 19.66 -9.07
C PRO A 400 9.08 18.19 -8.70
N PRO A 401 7.83 17.71 -8.59
CA PRO A 401 7.59 16.34 -8.16
C PRO A 401 8.02 15.31 -9.21
N ASP A 402 8.74 14.27 -8.78
CA ASP A 402 9.05 13.10 -9.61
C ASP A 402 7.79 12.31 -9.94
N LEU A 403 6.90 12.18 -8.95
CA LEU A 403 5.64 11.45 -9.05
C LEU A 403 4.44 12.34 -8.67
N SER A 404 3.55 11.88 -7.79
CA SER A 404 2.30 12.57 -7.46
C SER A 404 2.25 13.12 -6.03
N VAL A 405 3.39 13.28 -5.37
CA VAL A 405 3.52 13.93 -4.06
C VAL A 405 4.26 15.25 -4.21
N VAL A 406 3.72 16.31 -3.62
CA VAL A 406 4.36 17.64 -3.52
C VAL A 406 4.54 17.97 -2.05
N ALA A 407 5.77 18.24 -1.64
CA ALA A 407 6.11 18.78 -0.32
C ALA A 407 6.38 20.29 -0.47
N PHE A 408 5.70 21.11 0.31
CA PHE A 408 5.71 22.56 0.16
C PHE A 408 5.49 23.25 1.51
N ARG A 409 5.76 24.54 1.59
CA ARG A 409 5.51 25.35 2.80
C ARG A 409 5.18 26.79 2.46
N TYR A 410 4.48 27.48 3.35
CA TYR A 410 4.31 28.92 3.29
C TYR A 410 5.41 29.62 4.08
N LEU A 411 5.93 30.72 3.56
CA LEU A 411 6.95 31.56 4.18
C LEU A 411 6.28 32.87 4.66
N PRO A 412 5.81 32.94 5.93
CA PRO A 412 5.17 34.15 6.43
C PRO A 412 6.14 35.30 6.50
N LYS A 413 5.65 36.55 6.33
CA LYS A 413 6.46 37.76 6.41
C LYS A 413 7.10 38.00 7.77
N SER A 414 6.53 37.41 8.83
CA SER A 414 7.00 37.50 10.21
C SER A 414 6.60 36.28 11.00
N GLY A 415 7.33 35.95 12.07
CA GLY A 415 7.07 34.79 12.92
C GLY A 415 7.79 33.53 12.47
N ASP A 416 7.54 32.42 13.19
CA ASP A 416 8.12 31.13 12.90
C ASP A 416 7.34 30.43 11.79
N SER A 417 8.06 30.03 10.73
CA SER A 417 7.45 29.36 9.58
C SER A 417 6.90 27.98 9.90
N ASP A 418 7.55 27.22 10.77
CA ASP A 418 7.10 25.88 11.13
C ASP A 418 5.80 25.95 11.93
N GLU A 419 5.74 26.85 12.93
CA GLU A 419 4.52 27.07 13.71
C GLU A 419 3.36 27.54 12.83
N PHE A 420 3.64 28.44 11.86
CA PHE A 420 2.62 28.89 10.92
C PHE A 420 2.06 27.75 10.08
N ASN A 421 2.93 26.91 9.50
CA ASN A 421 2.51 25.80 8.65
C ASN A 421 1.81 24.68 9.44
N GLU A 422 2.19 24.46 10.70
CA GLU A 422 1.45 23.53 11.59
C GLU A 422 0.03 24.05 11.93
N ARG A 423 -0.14 25.35 12.06
CA ARG A 423 -1.46 25.98 12.25
C ARG A 423 -2.26 25.93 10.95
N LEU A 424 -1.62 26.17 9.81
CA LEU A 424 -2.27 26.18 8.50
C LEU A 424 -2.86 24.80 8.16
N ILE A 425 -2.09 23.73 8.35
CA ILE A 425 -2.60 22.39 8.07
C ILE A 425 -3.77 22.01 9.00
N LYS A 426 -3.70 22.39 10.28
CA LYS A 426 -4.80 22.18 11.23
C LYS A 426 -6.05 22.96 10.82
N HIS A 427 -5.91 24.19 10.36
CA HIS A 427 -7.00 25.01 9.87
C HIS A 427 -7.70 24.36 8.66
N VAL A 428 -6.95 23.95 7.65
CA VAL A 428 -7.49 23.26 6.46
C VAL A 428 -8.18 21.94 6.84
N GLN A 429 -7.59 21.18 7.76
CA GLN A 429 -8.19 19.92 8.24
C GLN A 429 -9.47 20.17 9.06
N GLN A 430 -9.54 21.25 9.82
CA GLN A 430 -10.74 21.63 10.60
C GLN A 430 -11.92 22.08 9.72
N GLU A 431 -11.66 22.68 8.54
CA GLU A 431 -12.71 22.91 7.55
C GLU A 431 -13.34 21.59 7.06
N GLY A 432 -12.63 20.45 7.20
CA GLY A 432 -13.10 19.10 6.90
C GLY A 432 -13.25 18.80 5.40
N ARG A 433 -13.15 19.78 4.53
CA ARG A 433 -13.39 19.61 3.09
C ARG A 433 -12.21 18.96 2.39
N VAL A 434 -10.99 19.42 2.63
CA VAL A 434 -9.75 18.89 2.06
C VAL A 434 -8.88 18.31 3.17
N MET A 435 -8.31 17.13 2.94
CA MET A 435 -7.40 16.49 3.88
C MET A 435 -5.99 16.43 3.28
N LEU A 436 -5.10 17.24 3.83
CA LEU A 436 -3.66 17.23 3.57
C LEU A 436 -2.91 16.60 4.73
N SER A 437 -1.64 16.27 4.55
CA SER A 437 -0.74 15.80 5.62
C SER A 437 0.50 16.70 5.73
N GLY A 438 1.27 16.53 6.79
CA GLY A 438 2.56 17.20 6.98
C GLY A 438 3.69 16.18 7.13
N THR A 439 4.92 16.67 7.00
CA THR A 439 6.15 15.92 7.29
C THR A 439 7.23 16.86 7.81
N ARG A 440 8.31 16.31 8.40
CA ARG A 440 9.51 17.05 8.75
C ARG A 440 10.70 16.59 7.94
N ILE A 441 11.33 17.55 7.25
CA ILE A 441 12.53 17.32 6.47
C ILE A 441 13.65 18.16 7.12
N ASP A 442 14.69 17.52 7.63
CA ASP A 442 15.80 18.16 8.38
C ASP A 442 15.33 19.07 9.52
N GLY A 443 14.30 18.60 10.25
CA GLY A 443 13.71 19.36 11.35
C GLY A 443 12.70 20.43 10.90
N THR A 444 12.67 20.81 9.65
CA THR A 444 11.76 21.80 9.07
C THR A 444 10.41 21.18 8.71
N PHE A 445 9.32 21.84 9.07
CA PHE A 445 7.98 21.36 8.77
C PHE A 445 7.51 21.74 7.36
N TYR A 446 7.03 20.75 6.62
CA TYR A 446 6.42 20.88 5.29
C TYR A 446 5.01 20.33 5.28
N LEU A 447 4.14 20.98 4.53
CA LEU A 447 2.86 20.41 4.12
C LEU A 447 3.09 19.41 2.97
N ARG A 448 2.22 18.43 2.86
CA ARG A 448 2.24 17.44 1.77
C ARG A 448 0.88 17.35 1.10
N CYS A 449 0.89 17.38 -0.22
CA CYS A 449 -0.23 17.02 -1.07
C CYS A 449 0.13 15.77 -1.87
N ALA A 450 -0.58 14.66 -1.64
CA ALA A 450 -0.41 13.40 -2.34
C ALA A 450 -1.61 13.16 -3.26
N ILE A 451 -1.43 13.39 -4.55
CA ILE A 451 -2.50 13.33 -5.55
C ILE A 451 -2.49 11.95 -6.21
N LEU A 452 -3.15 10.98 -5.60
CA LEU A 452 -3.15 9.61 -6.12
C LEU A 452 -4.56 8.99 -6.22
N CYS A 453 -5.53 9.39 -5.41
CA CYS A 453 -6.89 8.86 -5.51
C CYS A 453 -7.42 8.99 -6.95
N PHE A 454 -7.93 7.90 -7.52
CA PHE A 454 -8.42 7.92 -8.91
C PHE A 454 -9.63 8.85 -9.12
N ARG A 455 -10.36 9.19 -8.04
CA ARG A 455 -11.48 10.15 -8.06
C ARG A 455 -11.03 11.61 -8.00
N THR A 456 -9.76 11.86 -7.70
CA THR A 456 -9.22 13.24 -7.65
C THR A 456 -9.00 13.76 -9.06
N HIS A 457 -9.67 14.86 -9.42
CA HIS A 457 -9.60 15.53 -10.71
C HIS A 457 -9.19 17.00 -10.52
N LEU A 458 -9.18 17.79 -11.60
CA LEU A 458 -8.67 19.15 -11.61
C LEU A 458 -9.36 20.06 -10.58
N GLU A 459 -10.68 20.00 -10.52
CA GLU A 459 -11.50 20.78 -9.60
C GLU A 459 -11.16 20.56 -8.12
N HIS A 460 -10.81 19.33 -7.77
CA HIS A 460 -10.43 18.98 -6.38
C HIS A 460 -9.05 19.54 -6.03
N VAL A 461 -8.14 19.61 -7.02
CA VAL A 461 -6.81 20.20 -6.84
C VAL A 461 -6.92 21.72 -6.72
N ASP A 462 -7.77 22.37 -7.52
CA ASP A 462 -8.06 23.81 -7.40
C ASP A 462 -8.68 24.11 -6.03
N GLU A 463 -9.63 23.30 -5.58
CA GLU A 463 -10.25 23.43 -4.24
C GLU A 463 -9.20 23.32 -3.11
N ALA A 464 -8.21 22.43 -3.24
CA ALA A 464 -7.13 22.31 -2.26
C ALA A 464 -6.23 23.57 -2.23
N ILE A 465 -5.90 24.12 -3.39
CA ILE A 465 -5.13 25.37 -3.50
C ILE A 465 -5.92 26.53 -2.86
N ASP A 466 -7.20 26.65 -3.19
CA ASP A 466 -8.06 27.69 -2.63
C ASP A 466 -8.21 27.58 -1.11
N ALA A 467 -8.30 26.36 -0.57
CA ALA A 467 -8.33 26.12 0.88
C ALA A 467 -7.03 26.57 1.56
N LEU A 468 -5.87 26.32 0.93
CA LEU A 468 -4.58 26.76 1.43
C LEU A 468 -4.47 28.30 1.42
N VAL A 469 -4.89 28.96 0.33
CA VAL A 469 -4.87 30.43 0.22
C VAL A 469 -5.77 31.08 1.26
N ARG A 470 -7.02 30.60 1.39
CA ARG A 470 -7.93 31.08 2.43
C ARG A 470 -7.37 30.88 3.85
N GLY A 471 -6.74 29.71 4.09
CA GLY A 471 -6.12 29.43 5.38
C GLY A 471 -4.98 30.39 5.72
N VAL A 472 -4.15 30.76 4.74
CA VAL A 472 -3.10 31.77 4.91
C VAL A 472 -3.70 33.11 5.27
N GLU A 473 -4.73 33.59 4.54
CA GLU A 473 -5.44 34.83 4.82
C GLU A 473 -6.07 34.84 6.23
N ALA A 474 -6.73 33.76 6.60
CA ALA A 474 -7.38 33.60 7.91
C ALA A 474 -6.38 33.64 9.09
N LEU A 475 -5.14 33.18 8.84
CA LEU A 475 -4.07 33.17 9.85
C LEU A 475 -3.20 34.44 9.84
N GLY A 476 -3.47 35.43 8.95
CA GLY A 476 -2.79 36.69 8.88
C GLY A 476 -1.41 36.62 8.19
N GLY A 477 -1.26 35.73 7.19
CA GLY A 477 -0.03 35.53 6.41
C GLY A 477 0.08 36.44 5.19
#